data_090ff14a5ff0c9b13324bd9ad2c59f1d
#
_entry.id   090ff14a5ff0c9b13324bd9ad2c59f1d
#
_cell.length_a   1.000
_cell.length_b   1.000
_cell.length_c   1.000
_cell.angle_alpha   90.00
_cell.angle_beta   90.00
_cell.angle_gamma   90.00
#
_symmetry.space_group_name_H-M   'P 1'
#
loop_
_entity.id
_entity.type
_entity.pdbx_description
1 polymer ?
#
loop_
_entity_poly.entity_id
_entity_poly.type
_entity_poly.pdbx_seq_one_letter_code
_entity_poly.pdbx_strand_id
1 'polypeptide(L)'
;MSSRNLVSIAQAVRDEGGRALIVGGWVRDELLGRTPKDLDLEVFGLPADRLRPLLERFGRVETVGESFAVFKVIVDGDQDAIDVALPRRESKAGRGHKGFIVEGDPALSVEDAARRRDFTINAISRDPLTNEIVDPFDGRRDLQGRRLRVVDPRTFGDDSLRVLRGAQFAARFDLTATDETKALCRSIPLDDLPPERIWGEVEKLLLQAERPSIGLALALEIGVVDRLWPELRALVGCPQEPEWHPEGDVWVHTLMVVDQARARLDDLPRGPAAAMMLGALCHDLGKPETTAVIDGRIRSPGHEEAGVAPATRLLDRLNVQSLDGYDVRRAVLGLVAHHLKPSAFKKAATPVSDGAFRRLAQKVDLELLARFAKADCHGRTGTFDCSAMDWFLDRARALGVEHAAPAPLVMGRHLIELGVRPGPRMGELLKRVYDKQLDGEIRTVDEGLSAVKQMLESET
;
A
#
# COMPACT_ATOMS: atom_id res chain seq x y z
N MET A 1 26.40 1.51 5.09
CA MET A 1 26.98 0.31 5.74
C MET A 1 28.38 0.04 5.19
N SER A 2 29.37 -0.18 6.05
CA SER A 2 30.74 -0.44 5.59
C SER A 2 30.88 -1.88 5.09
N SER A 3 31.23 -2.06 3.81
CA SER A 3 31.55 -3.38 3.23
C SER A 3 32.69 -4.10 3.98
N ARG A 4 33.48 -3.36 4.77
CA ARG A 4 34.56 -3.89 5.59
C ARG A 4 34.05 -4.79 6.73
N ASN A 5 33.00 -4.40 7.43
CA ASN A 5 32.46 -5.17 8.56
C ASN A 5 31.88 -6.50 8.11
N LEU A 6 31.18 -6.51 6.97
CA LEU A 6 30.67 -7.71 6.34
C LEU A 6 31.80 -8.72 6.00
N VAL A 7 32.86 -8.23 5.34
CA VAL A 7 34.03 -9.05 4.99
C VAL A 7 34.74 -9.56 6.23
N SER A 8 34.88 -8.73 7.27
CA SER A 8 35.53 -9.12 8.53
C SER A 8 34.75 -10.20 9.28
N ILE A 9 33.41 -10.10 9.35
CA ILE A 9 32.55 -11.14 9.92
C ILE A 9 32.68 -12.44 9.12
N ALA A 10 32.59 -12.38 7.82
CA ALA A 10 32.71 -13.56 6.96
C ALA A 10 34.08 -14.23 7.08
N GLN A 11 35.15 -13.44 7.20
CA GLN A 11 36.50 -13.98 7.43
C GLN A 11 36.61 -14.69 8.79
N ALA A 12 36.10 -14.07 9.87
CA ALA A 12 36.09 -14.70 11.18
C ALA A 12 35.30 -16.02 11.21
N VAL A 13 34.15 -16.06 10.50
CA VAL A 13 33.37 -17.30 10.32
C VAL A 13 34.19 -18.37 9.60
N ARG A 14 34.93 -17.99 8.54
CA ARG A 14 35.77 -18.91 7.80
C ARG A 14 36.93 -19.44 8.63
N ASP A 15 37.58 -18.59 9.42
CA ASP A 15 38.70 -18.98 10.32
C ASP A 15 38.26 -20.00 11.39
N GLU A 16 36.97 -19.99 11.78
CA GLU A 16 36.37 -20.98 12.68
C GLU A 16 35.80 -22.22 11.96
N GLY A 17 36.07 -22.34 10.62
CA GLY A 17 35.66 -23.48 9.82
C GLY A 17 34.24 -23.40 9.23
N GLY A 18 33.56 -22.27 9.33
CA GLY A 18 32.24 -22.03 8.75
C GLY A 18 32.29 -21.35 7.38
N ARG A 19 31.12 -21.10 6.81
CA ARG A 19 30.93 -20.32 5.58
C ARG A 19 29.78 -19.33 5.78
N ALA A 20 30.01 -18.03 5.53
CA ALA A 20 28.97 -17.00 5.54
C ALA A 20 28.58 -16.63 4.12
N LEU A 21 27.29 -16.59 3.82
CA LEU A 21 26.77 -16.17 2.52
C LEU A 21 25.78 -15.01 2.70
N ILE A 22 25.87 -14.00 1.85
CA ILE A 22 24.81 -13.01 1.67
C ILE A 22 23.66 -13.70 0.97
N VAL A 23 22.44 -13.52 1.46
CA VAL A 23 21.28 -14.26 0.97
C VAL A 23 20.07 -13.36 0.69
N GLY A 24 19.11 -13.89 -0.04
CA GLY A 24 17.78 -13.31 -0.20
C GLY A 24 17.71 -12.06 -1.07
N GLY A 25 16.95 -11.07 -0.60
CA GLY A 25 16.64 -9.87 -1.36
C GLY A 25 17.84 -9.03 -1.74
N TRP A 26 18.88 -9.02 -0.91
CA TRP A 26 20.11 -8.26 -1.18
C TRP A 26 20.77 -8.65 -2.50
N VAL A 27 21.02 -9.94 -2.69
CA VAL A 27 21.71 -10.45 -3.90
C VAL A 27 20.86 -10.20 -5.16
N ARG A 28 19.54 -10.43 -5.06
CA ARG A 28 18.61 -10.14 -6.14
C ARG A 28 18.64 -8.66 -6.54
N ASP A 29 18.55 -7.76 -5.56
CA ASP A 29 18.45 -6.31 -5.81
C ASP A 29 19.78 -5.81 -6.43
N GLU A 30 20.92 -6.29 -5.96
CA GLU A 30 22.23 -6.00 -6.54
C GLU A 30 22.33 -6.48 -8.00
N LEU A 31 21.88 -7.70 -8.30
CA LEU A 31 21.86 -8.24 -9.67
C LEU A 31 20.92 -7.46 -10.61
N LEU A 32 19.90 -6.79 -10.05
CA LEU A 32 19.01 -5.90 -10.77
C LEU A 32 19.54 -4.45 -10.87
N GLY A 33 20.74 -4.15 -10.33
CA GLY A 33 21.30 -2.80 -10.29
C GLY A 33 20.55 -1.84 -9.36
N ARG A 34 19.78 -2.36 -8.41
CA ARG A 34 19.07 -1.60 -7.39
C ARG A 34 19.91 -1.49 -6.12
N THR A 35 19.71 -0.45 -5.33
CA THR A 35 20.36 -0.33 -4.01
C THR A 35 19.69 -1.29 -3.03
N PRO A 36 20.40 -2.32 -2.53
CA PRO A 36 19.84 -3.22 -1.52
C PRO A 36 19.63 -2.51 -0.18
N LYS A 37 18.63 -2.94 0.60
CA LYS A 37 18.32 -2.29 1.88
C LYS A 37 18.73 -3.12 3.09
N ASP A 38 18.24 -4.35 3.19
CA ASP A 38 18.44 -5.21 4.35
C ASP A 38 19.50 -6.27 4.05
N LEU A 39 20.56 -6.34 4.85
CA LEU A 39 21.62 -7.31 4.68
C LEU A 39 21.39 -8.52 5.57
N ASP A 40 21.10 -9.65 4.93
CA ASP A 40 20.98 -10.95 5.56
C ASP A 40 22.21 -11.81 5.28
N LEU A 41 22.84 -12.30 6.34
CA LEU A 41 23.87 -13.34 6.27
C LEU A 41 23.31 -14.68 6.75
N GLU A 42 23.60 -15.76 6.03
CA GLU A 42 23.33 -17.11 6.45
C GLU A 42 24.66 -17.84 6.70
N VAL A 43 24.88 -18.37 7.92
CA VAL A 43 26.14 -18.95 8.36
C VAL A 43 26.03 -20.47 8.47
N PHE A 44 26.80 -21.16 7.65
CA PHE A 44 26.87 -22.62 7.59
C PHE A 44 28.07 -23.15 8.37
N GLY A 45 27.99 -24.34 8.91
CA GLY A 45 29.09 -25.06 9.56
C GLY A 45 29.42 -24.65 10.99
N LEU A 46 28.80 -23.59 11.54
CA LEU A 46 28.99 -23.15 12.92
C LEU A 46 27.67 -23.21 13.71
N PRO A 47 27.63 -23.88 14.86
CA PRO A 47 26.46 -23.87 15.73
C PRO A 47 26.29 -22.53 16.45
N ALA A 48 25.09 -22.26 16.97
CA ALA A 48 24.70 -20.97 17.56
C ALA A 48 25.60 -20.57 18.75
N ASP A 49 25.99 -21.51 19.56
CA ASP A 49 26.84 -21.32 20.76
C ASP A 49 28.27 -20.87 20.40
N ARG A 50 28.77 -21.26 19.24
CA ARG A 50 30.06 -20.78 18.70
C ARG A 50 29.91 -19.50 17.89
N LEU A 51 28.82 -19.35 17.14
CA LEU A 51 28.58 -18.19 16.30
C LEU A 51 28.35 -16.91 17.10
N ARG A 52 27.54 -16.95 18.15
CA ARG A 52 27.25 -15.77 18.97
C ARG A 52 28.47 -15.08 19.55
N PRO A 53 29.38 -15.77 20.27
CA PRO A 53 30.60 -15.15 20.82
C PRO A 53 31.54 -14.59 19.74
N LEU A 54 31.52 -15.19 18.55
CA LEU A 54 32.27 -14.69 17.41
C LEU A 54 31.71 -13.36 16.93
N LEU A 55 30.36 -13.23 16.82
CA LEU A 55 29.70 -12.00 16.39
C LEU A 55 29.83 -10.86 17.40
N GLU A 56 29.89 -11.17 18.71
CA GLU A 56 30.09 -10.20 19.80
C GLU A 56 31.45 -9.46 19.69
N ARG A 57 32.41 -9.97 18.94
CA ARG A 57 33.68 -9.27 18.64
C ARG A 57 33.50 -8.06 17.71
N PHE A 58 32.39 -7.98 16.99
CA PHE A 58 32.12 -6.95 15.97
C PHE A 58 31.11 -5.89 16.42
N GLY A 59 30.40 -6.11 17.54
CA GLY A 59 29.45 -5.18 18.07
C GLY A 59 28.45 -5.84 19.02
N ARG A 60 27.39 -5.10 19.34
CA ARG A 60 26.31 -5.63 20.19
C ARG A 60 25.45 -6.63 19.42
N VAL A 61 25.26 -7.81 20.00
CA VAL A 61 24.47 -8.90 19.41
C VAL A 61 23.15 -9.05 20.17
N GLU A 62 22.04 -8.87 19.45
CA GLU A 62 20.70 -9.13 19.97
C GLU A 62 20.16 -10.43 19.35
N THR A 63 19.56 -11.30 20.16
CA THR A 63 18.91 -12.53 19.66
C THR A 63 17.45 -12.20 19.34
N VAL A 64 17.01 -12.45 18.13
CA VAL A 64 15.65 -12.21 17.68
C VAL A 64 14.90 -13.56 17.62
N GLY A 65 13.95 -13.77 18.55
CA GLY A 65 13.12 -14.97 18.64
C GLY A 65 13.76 -16.11 19.43
N GLU A 66 13.01 -16.68 20.39
CA GLU A 66 13.51 -17.74 21.29
C GLU A 66 13.80 -19.07 20.60
N SER A 67 13.18 -19.32 19.42
CA SER A 67 13.34 -20.57 18.66
C SER A 67 14.15 -20.42 17.37
N PHE A 68 14.58 -19.20 17.02
CA PHE A 68 15.28 -18.93 15.78
C PHE A 68 16.68 -18.40 16.10
N ALA A 69 17.70 -19.12 15.66
CA ALA A 69 19.08 -18.63 15.75
C ALA A 69 19.31 -17.50 14.75
N VAL A 70 18.63 -16.36 14.94
CA VAL A 70 18.83 -15.12 14.22
C VAL A 70 19.46 -14.12 15.18
N PHE A 71 20.63 -13.63 14.83
CA PHE A 71 21.40 -12.66 15.56
C PHE A 71 21.39 -11.34 14.82
N LYS A 72 20.95 -10.28 15.49
CA LYS A 72 21.05 -8.92 14.99
C LYS A 72 22.33 -8.30 15.50
N VAL A 73 23.29 -8.08 14.62
CA VAL A 73 24.60 -7.50 14.95
C VAL A 73 24.57 -6.00 14.67
N ILE A 74 24.65 -5.21 15.74
CA ILE A 74 24.75 -3.76 15.67
C ILE A 74 26.22 -3.41 15.79
N VAL A 75 26.85 -3.09 14.66
CA VAL A 75 28.29 -2.80 14.61
C VAL A 75 28.54 -1.36 15.06
N ASP A 76 29.55 -1.16 15.93
CA ASP A 76 29.91 0.16 16.43
C ASP A 76 30.31 1.10 15.28
N GLY A 77 29.62 2.25 15.20
CA GLY A 77 29.84 3.26 14.17
C GLY A 77 29.07 3.06 12.85
N ASP A 78 28.31 1.99 12.70
CA ASP A 78 27.36 1.79 11.61
C ASP A 78 25.92 2.13 12.06
N GLN A 79 25.12 2.73 11.16
CA GLN A 79 23.70 3.00 11.44
C GLN A 79 22.79 1.78 11.21
N ASP A 80 23.27 0.82 10.42
CA ASP A 80 22.51 -0.36 10.00
C ASP A 80 23.01 -1.62 10.74
N ALA A 81 22.07 -2.45 11.17
CA ALA A 81 22.36 -3.76 11.75
C ALA A 81 22.49 -4.83 10.64
N ILE A 82 23.25 -5.89 10.94
CA ILE A 82 23.39 -7.09 10.08
C ILE A 82 22.56 -8.21 10.72
N ASP A 83 21.61 -8.76 9.96
CA ASP A 83 20.88 -9.93 10.38
C ASP A 83 21.67 -11.18 10.00
N VAL A 84 22.11 -11.95 11.01
CA VAL A 84 22.92 -13.17 10.83
C VAL A 84 22.08 -14.36 11.30
N ALA A 85 21.79 -15.28 10.39
CA ALA A 85 20.96 -16.45 10.67
C ALA A 85 21.74 -17.75 10.45
N LEU A 86 21.35 -18.81 11.18
CA LEU A 86 21.71 -20.17 10.80
C LEU A 86 20.76 -20.71 9.74
N PRO A 87 21.22 -21.59 8.85
CA PRO A 87 20.33 -22.40 8.03
C PRO A 87 19.36 -23.16 8.94
N ARG A 88 18.10 -23.30 8.48
CA ARG A 88 17.07 -23.89 9.32
C ARG A 88 16.26 -24.95 8.58
N ARG A 89 15.84 -25.97 9.29
CA ARG A 89 14.79 -26.90 8.86
C ARG A 89 13.45 -26.34 9.32
N GLU A 90 12.51 -26.33 8.41
CA GLU A 90 11.12 -25.97 8.72
C GLU A 90 10.28 -27.25 8.55
N SER A 91 9.62 -27.70 9.62
CA SER A 91 8.66 -28.80 9.56
C SER A 91 7.27 -28.29 9.92
N LYS A 92 6.28 -28.59 9.08
CA LYS A 92 4.90 -28.18 9.32
C LYS A 92 4.26 -29.03 10.39
N ALA A 93 3.99 -28.47 11.57
CA ALA A 93 3.34 -29.14 12.71
C ALA A 93 1.86 -28.72 12.88
N GLY A 94 1.37 -27.73 12.13
CA GLY A 94 0.01 -27.21 12.23
C GLY A 94 -0.42 -26.38 11.03
N ARG A 95 -1.63 -25.76 11.09
CA ARG A 95 -2.12 -24.85 10.08
C ARG A 95 -1.58 -23.44 10.27
N GLY A 96 -1.38 -22.72 9.14
CA GLY A 96 -0.96 -21.31 9.13
C GLY A 96 0.50 -21.09 9.48
N HIS A 97 0.92 -19.83 9.53
CA HIS A 97 2.32 -19.41 9.74
C HIS A 97 2.88 -19.72 11.14
N LYS A 98 2.03 -19.96 12.14
CA LYS A 98 2.45 -20.36 13.51
C LYS A 98 2.62 -21.87 13.67
N GLY A 99 2.25 -22.65 12.64
CA GLY A 99 2.30 -24.09 12.65
C GLY A 99 3.64 -24.71 12.22
N PHE A 100 4.75 -23.95 12.27
CA PHE A 100 6.08 -24.45 11.94
C PHE A 100 6.91 -24.72 13.19
N ILE A 101 7.53 -25.89 13.22
CA ILE A 101 8.70 -26.13 14.07
C ILE A 101 9.91 -25.75 13.24
N VAL A 102 10.67 -24.78 13.75
CA VAL A 102 11.86 -24.28 13.08
C VAL A 102 13.06 -24.61 13.95
N GLU A 103 14.02 -25.31 13.37
CA GLU A 103 15.24 -25.73 14.03
C GLU A 103 16.45 -25.28 13.20
N GLY A 104 17.38 -24.56 13.84
CA GLY A 104 18.65 -24.19 13.23
C GLY A 104 19.51 -25.43 12.98
N ASP A 105 19.90 -25.65 11.74
CA ASP A 105 20.78 -26.78 11.37
C ASP A 105 21.98 -26.24 10.56
N PRO A 106 23.11 -25.94 11.23
CA PRO A 106 24.30 -25.43 10.54
C PRO A 106 24.93 -26.43 9.57
N ALA A 107 24.54 -27.71 9.61
CA ALA A 107 25.05 -28.76 8.72
C ALA A 107 24.25 -28.85 7.41
N LEU A 108 23.16 -28.09 7.25
CA LEU A 108 22.40 -28.07 6.00
C LEU A 108 23.32 -27.63 4.82
N SER A 109 23.09 -28.25 3.66
CA SER A 109 23.67 -27.76 2.41
C SER A 109 23.09 -26.40 2.02
N VAL A 110 23.85 -25.61 1.27
CA VAL A 110 23.35 -24.32 0.74
C VAL A 110 22.12 -24.52 -0.16
N GLU A 111 22.07 -25.63 -0.90
CA GLU A 111 20.93 -26.00 -1.73
C GLU A 111 19.69 -26.27 -0.90
N ASP A 112 19.79 -27.07 0.17
CA ASP A 112 18.65 -27.39 1.03
C ASP A 112 18.14 -26.16 1.80
N ALA A 113 19.05 -25.29 2.26
CA ALA A 113 18.68 -24.01 2.86
C ALA A 113 17.96 -23.08 1.87
N ALA A 114 18.41 -23.04 0.61
CA ALA A 114 17.76 -22.24 -0.43
C ALA A 114 16.43 -22.83 -0.91
N ARG A 115 16.26 -24.17 -0.84
CA ARG A 115 15.03 -24.89 -1.28
C ARG A 115 13.77 -24.45 -0.56
N ARG A 116 13.87 -24.02 0.69
CA ARG A 116 12.74 -23.51 1.50
C ARG A 116 12.25 -22.12 1.10
N ARG A 117 13.00 -21.41 0.25
CA ARG A 117 12.63 -20.06 -0.20
C ARG A 117 11.45 -20.12 -1.16
N ASP A 118 10.79 -18.98 -1.32
CA ASP A 118 9.57 -18.88 -2.15
C ASP A 118 9.86 -18.99 -3.65
N PHE A 119 10.70 -18.09 -4.17
CA PHE A 119 10.99 -17.98 -5.61
C PHE A 119 12.49 -18.08 -5.87
N THR A 120 12.84 -18.62 -7.05
CA THR A 120 14.23 -18.82 -7.48
C THR A 120 15.06 -17.55 -7.42
N ILE A 121 14.46 -16.41 -7.75
CA ILE A 121 15.09 -15.08 -7.67
C ILE A 121 15.52 -14.67 -6.26
N ASN A 122 14.94 -15.27 -5.23
CA ASN A 122 15.29 -15.05 -3.82
C ASN A 122 16.17 -16.18 -3.25
N ALA A 123 16.45 -17.22 -4.04
CA ALA A 123 17.26 -18.36 -3.65
C ALA A 123 18.74 -18.23 -4.08
N ILE A 124 19.13 -17.07 -4.57
CA ILE A 124 20.50 -16.73 -4.96
C ILE A 124 21.24 -16.24 -3.72
N SER A 125 22.49 -16.71 -3.58
CA SER A 125 23.40 -16.30 -2.51
C SER A 125 24.72 -15.82 -3.10
N ARG A 126 25.49 -15.04 -2.32
CA ARG A 126 26.84 -14.59 -2.69
C ARG A 126 27.82 -14.74 -1.54
N ASP A 127 28.96 -15.30 -1.80
CA ASP A 127 30.07 -15.35 -0.84
C ASP A 127 30.76 -13.96 -0.80
N PRO A 128 30.74 -13.25 0.36
CA PRO A 128 31.31 -11.91 0.43
C PRO A 128 32.85 -11.86 0.36
N LEU A 129 33.53 -13.01 0.52
CA LEU A 129 35.00 -13.08 0.46
C LEU A 129 35.51 -13.35 -0.94
N THR A 130 34.80 -14.16 -1.72
CA THR A 130 35.21 -14.58 -3.06
C THR A 130 34.41 -13.93 -4.17
N ASN A 131 33.30 -13.30 -3.84
CA ASN A 131 32.26 -12.83 -4.75
C ASN A 131 31.60 -13.94 -5.59
N GLU A 132 31.81 -15.20 -5.24
CA GLU A 132 31.17 -16.34 -5.88
C GLU A 132 29.64 -16.24 -5.70
N ILE A 133 28.92 -16.38 -6.81
CA ILE A 133 27.45 -16.50 -6.78
C ILE A 133 27.08 -17.98 -6.68
N VAL A 134 26.32 -18.33 -5.65
CA VAL A 134 25.77 -19.67 -5.43
C VAL A 134 24.27 -19.62 -5.79
N ASP A 135 23.91 -20.29 -6.88
CA ASP A 135 22.58 -20.22 -7.49
C ASP A 135 22.09 -21.63 -7.87
N PRO A 136 21.68 -22.44 -6.87
CA PRO A 136 21.30 -23.85 -7.11
C PRO A 136 20.02 -24.03 -7.89
N PHE A 137 19.20 -22.97 -8.08
CA PHE A 137 17.88 -23.03 -8.71
C PHE A 137 17.74 -22.15 -9.96
N ASP A 138 18.86 -21.72 -10.58
CA ASP A 138 18.87 -20.87 -11.78
C ASP A 138 18.13 -19.53 -11.63
N GLY A 139 18.13 -18.95 -10.42
CA GLY A 139 17.47 -17.67 -10.14
C GLY A 139 18.01 -16.52 -10.96
N ARG A 140 19.32 -16.51 -11.30
CA ARG A 140 19.93 -15.51 -12.19
C ARG A 140 19.34 -15.56 -13.60
N ARG A 141 19.17 -16.78 -14.13
CA ARG A 141 18.55 -16.99 -15.44
C ARG A 141 17.09 -16.51 -15.43
N ASP A 142 16.37 -16.75 -14.34
CA ASP A 142 14.99 -16.28 -14.19
C ASP A 142 14.91 -14.76 -14.08
N LEU A 143 15.84 -14.11 -13.35
CA LEU A 143 15.95 -12.64 -13.32
C LEU A 143 16.22 -12.06 -14.70
N GLN A 144 17.20 -12.61 -15.43
CA GLN A 144 17.53 -12.16 -16.79
C GLN A 144 16.37 -12.35 -17.76
N GLY A 145 15.64 -13.46 -17.63
CA GLY A 145 14.46 -13.78 -18.43
C GLY A 145 13.17 -13.13 -17.94
N ARG A 146 13.23 -12.28 -16.90
CA ARG A 146 12.07 -11.67 -16.23
C ARG A 146 10.99 -12.69 -15.87
N ARG A 147 11.39 -13.83 -15.32
CA ARG A 147 10.51 -14.92 -14.93
C ARG A 147 10.38 -15.02 -13.42
N LEU A 148 9.16 -15.25 -12.95
CA LEU A 148 8.86 -15.59 -11.57
C LEU A 148 8.54 -17.08 -11.47
N ARG A 149 9.46 -17.87 -10.90
CA ARG A 149 9.37 -19.31 -10.77
C ARG A 149 9.55 -19.72 -9.31
N VAL A 150 8.69 -20.65 -8.85
CA VAL A 150 8.76 -21.25 -7.52
C VAL A 150 10.01 -22.11 -7.39
N VAL A 151 10.65 -22.11 -6.20
CA VAL A 151 11.82 -22.96 -5.92
C VAL A 151 11.42 -24.43 -5.83
N ASP A 152 10.53 -24.78 -4.88
CA ASP A 152 10.04 -26.15 -4.69
C ASP A 152 8.50 -26.17 -4.60
N PRO A 153 7.83 -26.75 -5.60
CA PRO A 153 6.37 -26.84 -5.60
C PRO A 153 5.78 -27.61 -4.41
N ARG A 154 6.54 -28.53 -3.80
CA ARG A 154 6.06 -29.38 -2.70
C ARG A 154 5.93 -28.60 -1.38
N THR A 155 6.78 -27.62 -1.16
CA THR A 155 6.83 -26.84 0.07
C THR A 155 6.33 -25.42 -0.09
N PHE A 156 6.05 -24.97 -1.32
CA PHE A 156 5.60 -23.60 -1.59
C PHE A 156 4.28 -23.27 -0.86
N GLY A 157 3.33 -24.21 -0.81
CA GLY A 157 2.05 -24.04 -0.14
C GLY A 157 2.10 -24.12 1.39
N ASP A 158 3.27 -24.35 1.97
CA ASP A 158 3.43 -24.35 3.43
C ASP A 158 3.14 -22.97 4.04
N ASP A 159 3.49 -21.89 3.34
CA ASP A 159 3.08 -20.51 3.67
C ASP A 159 2.25 -19.95 2.50
N SER A 160 0.93 -19.89 2.68
CA SER A 160 -0.02 -19.38 1.70
C SER A 160 0.24 -17.90 1.31
N LEU A 161 0.93 -17.12 2.16
CA LEU A 161 1.33 -15.74 1.84
C LEU A 161 2.25 -15.66 0.61
N ARG A 162 2.99 -16.73 0.30
CA ARG A 162 3.86 -16.76 -0.90
C ARG A 162 3.08 -16.50 -2.18
N VAL A 163 1.78 -16.81 -2.22
CA VAL A 163 0.90 -16.51 -3.36
C VAL A 163 0.79 -14.99 -3.57
N LEU A 164 0.52 -14.23 -2.49
CA LEU A 164 0.45 -12.76 -2.56
C LEU A 164 1.82 -12.15 -2.84
N ARG A 165 2.89 -12.73 -2.24
CA ARG A 165 4.27 -12.34 -2.54
C ARG A 165 4.60 -12.50 -4.02
N GLY A 166 4.04 -13.51 -4.68
CA GLY A 166 4.17 -13.69 -6.13
C GLY A 166 3.64 -12.48 -6.92
N ALA A 167 2.43 -12.04 -6.61
CA ALA A 167 1.84 -10.85 -7.24
C ALA A 167 2.68 -9.58 -6.96
N GLN A 168 3.11 -9.41 -5.71
CA GLN A 168 3.93 -8.29 -5.29
C GLN A 168 5.31 -8.28 -5.98
N PHE A 169 6.00 -9.42 -6.10
CA PHE A 169 7.28 -9.50 -6.79
C PHE A 169 7.14 -9.30 -8.30
N ALA A 170 6.08 -9.85 -8.91
CA ALA A 170 5.80 -9.62 -10.32
C ALA A 170 5.72 -8.11 -10.63
N ALA A 171 5.01 -7.34 -9.80
CA ALA A 171 4.88 -5.90 -9.99
C ALA A 171 6.18 -5.14 -9.69
N ARG A 172 6.87 -5.47 -8.57
CA ARG A 172 8.08 -4.72 -8.15
C ARG A 172 9.27 -4.92 -9.06
N PHE A 173 9.38 -6.08 -9.68
CA PHE A 173 10.54 -6.45 -10.49
C PHE A 173 10.20 -6.65 -11.96
N ASP A 174 8.97 -6.34 -12.36
CA ASP A 174 8.46 -6.49 -13.74
C ASP A 174 8.70 -7.92 -14.26
N LEU A 175 8.17 -8.92 -13.51
CA LEU A 175 8.34 -10.34 -13.79
C LEU A 175 7.04 -10.98 -14.26
N THR A 176 7.16 -11.96 -15.14
CA THR A 176 6.06 -12.81 -15.58
C THR A 176 6.10 -14.15 -14.84
N ALA A 177 5.04 -14.53 -14.13
CA ALA A 177 4.93 -15.82 -13.50
C ALA A 177 4.85 -16.93 -14.55
N THR A 178 5.58 -18.04 -14.34
CA THR A 178 5.47 -19.21 -15.22
C THR A 178 4.09 -19.89 -15.07
N ASP A 179 3.66 -20.62 -16.07
CA ASP A 179 2.35 -21.29 -16.03
C ASP A 179 2.24 -22.30 -14.88
N GLU A 180 3.35 -22.99 -14.56
CA GLU A 180 3.44 -23.89 -13.41
C GLU A 180 3.30 -23.11 -12.09
N THR A 181 3.93 -21.95 -11.97
CA THR A 181 3.79 -21.07 -10.81
C THR A 181 2.35 -20.59 -10.65
N LYS A 182 1.71 -20.16 -11.75
CA LYS A 182 0.30 -19.74 -11.75
C LYS A 182 -0.64 -20.87 -11.34
N ALA A 183 -0.45 -22.07 -11.92
CA ALA A 183 -1.25 -23.24 -11.60
C ALA A 183 -1.13 -23.63 -10.12
N LEU A 184 0.10 -23.64 -9.59
CA LEU A 184 0.35 -23.92 -8.18
C LEU A 184 -0.32 -22.89 -7.27
N CYS A 185 -0.16 -21.60 -7.55
CA CYS A 185 -0.78 -20.53 -6.76
C CYS A 185 -2.31 -20.65 -6.69
N ARG A 186 -2.96 -21.06 -7.80
CA ARG A 186 -4.42 -21.29 -7.81
C ARG A 186 -4.85 -22.41 -6.89
N SER A 187 -4.01 -23.43 -6.69
CA SER A 187 -4.33 -24.61 -5.88
C SER A 187 -4.19 -24.40 -4.37
N ILE A 188 -3.47 -23.35 -3.95
CA ILE A 188 -3.18 -23.08 -2.53
C ILE A 188 -4.35 -22.32 -1.89
N PRO A 189 -4.93 -22.81 -0.76
CA PRO A 189 -5.93 -22.08 0.01
C PRO A 189 -5.36 -20.78 0.60
N LEU A 190 -6.19 -19.73 0.74
CA LEU A 190 -5.80 -18.43 1.30
C LEU A 190 -6.60 -18.04 2.54
N ASP A 191 -7.45 -18.92 3.03
CA ASP A 191 -8.39 -18.70 4.14
C ASP A 191 -7.71 -18.63 5.52
N ASP A 192 -6.44 -19.01 5.61
CA ASP A 192 -5.64 -18.97 6.83
C ASP A 192 -4.78 -17.68 6.97
N LEU A 193 -4.88 -16.75 6.02
CA LEU A 193 -4.06 -15.54 6.00
C LEU A 193 -4.64 -14.45 6.90
N PRO A 194 -3.86 -13.96 7.90
CA PRO A 194 -4.27 -12.80 8.69
C PRO A 194 -4.29 -11.52 7.83
N PRO A 195 -5.26 -10.62 8.06
CA PRO A 195 -5.39 -9.37 7.31
C PRO A 195 -4.12 -8.51 7.30
N GLU A 196 -3.37 -8.48 8.39
CA GLU A 196 -2.13 -7.69 8.51
C GLU A 196 -1.03 -8.20 7.59
N ARG A 197 -0.95 -9.52 7.40
CA ARG A 197 0.00 -10.11 6.45
C ARG A 197 -0.41 -9.85 5.01
N ILE A 198 -1.72 -9.92 4.72
CA ILE A 198 -2.27 -9.56 3.41
C ILE A 198 -1.95 -8.09 3.11
N TRP A 199 -2.27 -7.18 4.05
CA TRP A 199 -1.98 -5.75 3.89
C TRP A 199 -0.50 -5.50 3.64
N GLY A 200 0.39 -6.14 4.39
CA GLY A 200 1.83 -5.97 4.22
C GLY A 200 2.33 -6.27 2.79
N GLU A 201 1.75 -7.25 2.10
CA GLU A 201 2.10 -7.53 0.70
C GLU A 201 1.38 -6.60 -0.28
N VAL A 202 0.12 -6.23 -0.01
CA VAL A 202 -0.65 -5.26 -0.81
C VAL A 202 0.02 -3.88 -0.74
N GLU A 203 0.43 -3.43 0.43
CA GLU A 203 1.13 -2.15 0.59
C GLU A 203 2.42 -2.09 -0.23
N LYS A 204 3.25 -3.15 -0.15
CA LYS A 204 4.48 -3.24 -0.97
C LYS A 204 4.16 -3.23 -2.47
N LEU A 205 3.12 -3.93 -2.89
CA LEU A 205 2.67 -3.94 -4.28
C LEU A 205 2.26 -2.53 -4.72
N LEU A 206 1.44 -1.85 -3.94
CA LEU A 206 0.90 -0.53 -4.29
C LEU A 206 1.93 0.60 -4.20
N LEU A 207 2.80 0.59 -3.17
CA LEU A 207 3.70 1.70 -2.89
C LEU A 207 5.13 1.51 -3.43
N GLN A 208 5.58 0.27 -3.67
CA GLN A 208 6.98 0.01 -4.06
C GLN A 208 7.13 -0.44 -5.52
N ALA A 209 6.06 -0.91 -6.17
CA ALA A 209 6.10 -1.22 -7.59
C ALA A 209 5.99 0.06 -8.44
N GLU A 210 6.68 0.10 -9.57
CA GLU A 210 6.49 1.18 -10.56
C GLU A 210 5.16 1.04 -11.29
N ARG A 211 4.75 -0.21 -11.55
CA ARG A 211 3.49 -0.58 -12.21
C ARG A 211 2.73 -1.61 -11.40
N PRO A 212 1.96 -1.18 -10.39
CA PRO A 212 1.17 -2.07 -9.56
C PRO A 212 0.15 -2.90 -10.34
N SER A 213 -0.30 -2.41 -11.50
CA SER A 213 -1.23 -3.13 -12.40
C SER A 213 -0.75 -4.53 -12.77
N ILE A 214 0.56 -4.74 -12.94
CA ILE A 214 1.15 -6.05 -13.25
C ILE A 214 0.82 -7.08 -12.15
N GLY A 215 0.99 -6.68 -10.89
CA GLY A 215 0.72 -7.56 -9.77
C GLY A 215 -0.77 -7.77 -9.54
N LEU A 216 -1.59 -6.74 -9.73
CA LEU A 216 -3.06 -6.83 -9.63
C LEU A 216 -3.63 -7.74 -10.73
N ALA A 217 -3.13 -7.62 -11.96
CA ALA A 217 -3.52 -8.52 -13.06
C ALA A 217 -3.13 -9.96 -12.75
N LEU A 218 -1.91 -10.20 -12.27
CA LEU A 218 -1.49 -11.55 -11.84
C LEU A 218 -2.34 -12.04 -10.67
N ALA A 219 -2.68 -11.19 -9.70
CA ALA A 219 -3.55 -11.54 -8.58
C ALA A 219 -4.94 -12.03 -9.04
N LEU A 220 -5.48 -11.45 -10.10
CA LEU A 220 -6.70 -11.96 -10.74
C LEU A 220 -6.44 -13.31 -11.41
N GLU A 221 -5.38 -13.44 -12.21
CA GLU A 221 -5.05 -14.68 -12.91
C GLU A 221 -4.84 -15.89 -11.97
N ILE A 222 -4.25 -15.67 -10.81
CA ILE A 222 -4.00 -16.73 -9.81
C ILE A 222 -5.10 -16.88 -8.77
N GLY A 223 -6.25 -16.20 -8.96
CA GLY A 223 -7.45 -16.35 -8.15
C GLY A 223 -7.37 -15.70 -6.76
N VAL A 224 -6.44 -14.79 -6.52
CA VAL A 224 -6.38 -13.99 -5.27
C VAL A 224 -7.55 -13.03 -5.21
N VAL A 225 -7.84 -12.32 -6.32
CA VAL A 225 -8.95 -11.36 -6.40
C VAL A 225 -10.28 -12.07 -6.14
N ASP A 226 -10.50 -13.24 -6.74
CA ASP A 226 -11.75 -14.00 -6.57
C ASP A 226 -11.99 -14.42 -5.11
N ARG A 227 -10.93 -14.79 -4.40
CA ARG A 227 -11.01 -15.37 -3.05
C ARG A 227 -10.96 -14.34 -1.93
N LEU A 228 -10.13 -13.28 -2.08
CA LEU A 228 -9.88 -12.33 -1.00
C LEU A 228 -10.59 -10.98 -1.22
N TRP A 229 -10.85 -10.57 -2.47
CA TRP A 229 -11.34 -9.23 -2.78
C TRP A 229 -12.55 -9.26 -3.72
N PRO A 230 -13.71 -9.80 -3.27
CA PRO A 230 -14.92 -9.91 -4.10
C PRO A 230 -15.41 -8.55 -4.60
N GLU A 231 -15.11 -7.47 -3.88
CA GLU A 231 -15.43 -6.10 -4.29
C GLU A 231 -14.66 -5.74 -5.58
N LEU A 232 -13.39 -6.08 -5.68
CA LEU A 232 -12.58 -5.89 -6.89
C LEU A 232 -12.98 -6.86 -8.01
N ARG A 233 -13.37 -8.10 -7.64
CA ARG A 233 -13.83 -9.09 -8.61
C ARG A 233 -15.06 -8.60 -9.39
N ALA A 234 -15.94 -7.84 -8.74
CA ALA A 234 -17.14 -7.30 -9.35
C ALA A 234 -16.84 -6.28 -10.49
N LEU A 235 -15.64 -5.68 -10.51
CA LEU A 235 -15.23 -4.76 -11.57
C LEU A 235 -14.93 -5.49 -12.90
N VAL A 236 -14.57 -6.78 -12.83
CA VAL A 236 -14.18 -7.57 -13.99
C VAL A 236 -15.42 -7.89 -14.84
N GLY A 237 -15.42 -7.43 -16.08
CA GLY A 237 -16.55 -7.54 -16.99
C GLY A 237 -17.66 -6.51 -16.77
N CYS A 238 -17.51 -5.58 -15.81
CA CYS A 238 -18.46 -4.47 -15.65
C CYS A 238 -18.30 -3.49 -16.82
N PRO A 239 -19.33 -3.31 -17.69
CA PRO A 239 -19.19 -2.54 -18.92
C PRO A 239 -19.15 -1.04 -18.65
N GLN A 240 -18.48 -0.31 -19.54
CA GLN A 240 -18.41 1.15 -19.57
C GLN A 240 -18.74 1.70 -20.95
N GLU A 241 -19.09 2.99 -21.05
CA GLU A 241 -19.32 3.64 -22.32
C GLU A 241 -18.03 3.72 -23.15
N PRO A 242 -17.94 3.07 -24.32
CA PRO A 242 -16.70 3.02 -25.12
C PRO A 242 -16.16 4.37 -25.57
N GLU A 243 -17.03 5.37 -25.72
CA GLU A 243 -16.63 6.74 -26.07
C GLU A 243 -15.75 7.38 -24.98
N TRP A 244 -16.00 7.05 -23.71
CA TRP A 244 -15.30 7.60 -22.57
C TRP A 244 -14.26 6.66 -21.98
N HIS A 245 -14.40 5.34 -22.24
CA HIS A 245 -13.55 4.27 -21.73
C HIS A 245 -13.20 3.27 -22.83
N PRO A 246 -12.44 3.70 -23.86
CA PRO A 246 -12.06 2.80 -24.96
C PRO A 246 -11.12 1.66 -24.50
N GLU A 247 -10.55 1.76 -23.31
CA GLU A 247 -9.72 0.73 -22.68
C GLU A 247 -10.47 -0.56 -22.33
N GLY A 248 -11.80 -0.50 -22.14
CA GLY A 248 -12.62 -1.67 -21.86
C GLY A 248 -13.46 -1.59 -20.60
N ASP A 249 -13.48 -2.68 -19.79
CA ASP A 249 -14.27 -2.76 -18.57
C ASP A 249 -13.69 -1.95 -17.40
N VAL A 250 -14.44 -1.87 -16.29
CA VAL A 250 -14.04 -1.11 -15.10
C VAL A 250 -12.74 -1.64 -14.48
N TRP A 251 -12.48 -2.96 -14.56
CA TRP A 251 -11.25 -3.54 -14.04
C TRP A 251 -10.01 -3.04 -14.80
N VAL A 252 -10.06 -3.06 -16.14
CA VAL A 252 -8.96 -2.56 -16.99
C VAL A 252 -8.71 -1.08 -16.71
N HIS A 253 -9.76 -0.28 -16.63
CA HIS A 253 -9.67 1.13 -16.24
C HIS A 253 -9.00 1.30 -14.88
N THR A 254 -9.46 0.56 -13.86
CA THR A 254 -8.90 0.62 -12.50
C THR A 254 -7.40 0.31 -12.49
N LEU A 255 -6.94 -0.70 -13.25
CA LEU A 255 -5.52 -1.01 -13.37
C LEU A 255 -4.70 0.17 -13.94
N MET A 256 -5.24 0.83 -14.96
CA MET A 256 -4.58 2.01 -15.56
C MET A 256 -4.57 3.21 -14.59
N VAL A 257 -5.67 3.44 -13.87
CA VAL A 257 -5.75 4.50 -12.84
C VAL A 257 -4.75 4.27 -11.70
N VAL A 258 -4.60 3.02 -11.26
CA VAL A 258 -3.63 2.65 -10.21
C VAL A 258 -2.19 2.96 -10.65
N ASP A 259 -1.81 2.65 -11.88
CA ASP A 259 -0.48 3.00 -12.40
C ASP A 259 -0.29 4.52 -12.51
N GLN A 260 -1.33 5.24 -12.95
CA GLN A 260 -1.30 6.70 -13.01
C GLN A 260 -1.23 7.36 -11.62
N ALA A 261 -1.90 6.77 -10.63
CA ALA A 261 -1.82 7.22 -9.24
C ALA A 261 -0.41 7.00 -8.70
N ARG A 262 0.17 5.81 -8.96
CA ARG A 262 1.54 5.48 -8.52
C ARG A 262 2.59 6.47 -9.02
N ALA A 263 2.48 6.90 -10.29
CA ALA A 263 3.38 7.87 -10.89
C ALA A 263 3.27 9.28 -10.28
N ARG A 264 2.39 9.51 -9.31
CA ARG A 264 2.12 10.82 -8.68
C ARG A 264 2.31 10.82 -7.15
N LEU A 265 3.09 9.87 -6.61
CA LEU A 265 3.27 9.72 -5.16
C LEU A 265 4.55 10.33 -4.59
N ASP A 266 5.53 10.74 -5.43
CA ASP A 266 6.93 10.93 -5.04
C ASP A 266 7.17 11.91 -3.87
N ASP A 267 6.25 12.84 -3.64
CA ASP A 267 6.32 13.83 -2.57
C ASP A 267 5.36 13.55 -1.40
N LEU A 268 4.58 12.46 -1.46
CA LEU A 268 3.59 12.15 -0.44
C LEU A 268 4.18 11.29 0.67
N PRO A 269 3.90 11.64 1.96
CA PRO A 269 4.16 10.72 3.07
C PRO A 269 3.39 9.40 2.91
N ARG A 270 3.83 8.34 3.60
CA ARG A 270 3.28 6.98 3.50
C ARG A 270 1.75 6.92 3.66
N GLY A 271 1.18 7.63 4.64
CA GLY A 271 -0.26 7.63 4.87
C GLY A 271 -1.07 8.19 3.69
N PRO A 272 -0.84 9.44 3.25
CA PRO A 272 -1.47 10.01 2.06
C PRO A 272 -1.21 9.21 0.77
N ALA A 273 0.01 8.67 0.60
CA ALA A 273 0.33 7.81 -0.54
C ALA A 273 -0.52 6.53 -0.55
N ALA A 274 -0.65 5.86 0.59
CA ALA A 274 -1.52 4.69 0.72
C ALA A 274 -2.99 5.02 0.47
N ALA A 275 -3.47 6.17 0.98
CA ALA A 275 -4.83 6.63 0.74
C ALA A 275 -5.09 6.89 -0.74
N MET A 276 -4.15 7.51 -1.46
CA MET A 276 -4.26 7.75 -2.89
C MET A 276 -4.32 6.45 -3.69
N MET A 277 -3.45 5.48 -3.38
CA MET A 277 -3.41 4.20 -4.07
C MET A 277 -4.65 3.33 -3.81
N LEU A 278 -5.12 3.28 -2.56
CA LEU A 278 -6.36 2.60 -2.21
C LEU A 278 -7.58 3.33 -2.79
N GLY A 279 -7.55 4.67 -2.84
CA GLY A 279 -8.55 5.47 -3.54
C GLY A 279 -8.64 5.08 -5.02
N ALA A 280 -7.50 4.97 -5.70
CA ALA A 280 -7.42 4.54 -7.09
C ALA A 280 -7.98 3.12 -7.30
N LEU A 281 -7.71 2.21 -6.36
CA LEU A 281 -8.21 0.84 -6.42
C LEU A 281 -9.73 0.76 -6.16
N CYS A 282 -10.30 1.70 -5.39
CA CYS A 282 -11.67 1.65 -4.87
C CYS A 282 -12.66 2.58 -5.59
N HIS A 283 -12.21 3.55 -6.40
CA HIS A 283 -13.04 4.67 -6.85
C HIS A 283 -14.31 4.25 -7.58
N ASP A 284 -14.21 3.21 -8.35
CA ASP A 284 -15.27 2.72 -9.22
C ASP A 284 -16.01 1.48 -8.66
N LEU A 285 -15.81 1.12 -7.41
CA LEU A 285 -16.48 -0.03 -6.77
C LEU A 285 -18.01 0.07 -6.73
N GLY A 286 -18.56 1.25 -6.96
CA GLY A 286 -20.01 1.44 -7.07
C GLY A 286 -20.58 1.17 -8.47
N LYS A 287 -19.75 1.13 -9.52
CA LYS A 287 -20.22 0.91 -10.89
C LYS A 287 -20.96 -0.42 -11.10
N PRO A 288 -20.53 -1.57 -10.52
CA PRO A 288 -21.26 -2.82 -10.68
C PRO A 288 -22.74 -2.76 -10.25
N GLU A 289 -23.06 -1.95 -9.25
CA GLU A 289 -24.43 -1.80 -8.72
C GLU A 289 -25.25 -0.74 -9.46
N THR A 290 -24.59 0.25 -10.10
CA THR A 290 -25.25 1.43 -10.66
C THR A 290 -25.23 1.49 -12.19
N THR A 291 -24.49 0.59 -12.84
CA THR A 291 -24.37 0.60 -14.30
C THR A 291 -25.65 0.11 -14.96
N ALA A 292 -26.17 0.94 -15.88
CA ALA A 292 -27.35 0.65 -16.68
C ALA A 292 -27.24 1.28 -18.07
N VAL A 293 -28.03 0.76 -19.02
CA VAL A 293 -28.20 1.43 -20.32
C VAL A 293 -29.30 2.48 -20.19
N ILE A 294 -28.93 3.74 -20.33
CA ILE A 294 -29.83 4.89 -20.22
C ILE A 294 -29.72 5.70 -21.51
N ASP A 295 -30.81 5.88 -22.22
CA ASP A 295 -30.87 6.57 -23.54
C ASP A 295 -29.87 5.98 -24.53
N GLY A 296 -29.74 4.65 -24.58
CA GLY A 296 -28.85 3.93 -25.51
C GLY A 296 -27.36 4.01 -25.17
N ARG A 297 -26.98 4.59 -24.03
CA ARG A 297 -25.59 4.69 -23.54
C ARG A 297 -25.42 3.98 -22.21
N ILE A 298 -24.23 3.45 -21.98
CA ILE A 298 -23.86 2.86 -20.68
C ILE A 298 -23.53 3.99 -19.70
N ARG A 299 -24.26 4.04 -18.60
CA ARG A 299 -24.07 5.06 -17.54
C ARG A 299 -24.09 4.42 -16.17
N SER A 300 -23.38 5.04 -15.22
CA SER A 300 -23.29 4.59 -13.81
C SER A 300 -23.59 5.77 -12.87
N PRO A 301 -24.85 6.26 -12.84
CA PRO A 301 -25.19 7.43 -12.03
C PRO A 301 -25.08 7.09 -10.52
N GLY A 302 -24.44 7.99 -9.76
CA GLY A 302 -24.28 7.85 -8.30
C GLY A 302 -23.32 6.78 -7.86
N HIS A 303 -22.46 6.28 -8.76
CA HIS A 303 -21.47 5.25 -8.39
C HIS A 303 -20.47 5.73 -7.33
N GLU A 304 -20.24 7.03 -7.21
CA GLU A 304 -19.37 7.60 -6.18
C GLU A 304 -19.92 7.33 -4.77
N GLU A 305 -21.22 7.55 -4.56
CA GLU A 305 -21.86 7.29 -3.28
C GLU A 305 -22.04 5.78 -3.04
N ALA A 306 -22.48 5.05 -4.07
CA ALA A 306 -22.65 3.59 -4.01
C ALA A 306 -21.31 2.88 -3.74
N GLY A 307 -20.20 3.44 -4.19
CA GLY A 307 -18.85 2.90 -4.00
C GLY A 307 -18.32 2.95 -2.56
N VAL A 308 -18.90 3.80 -1.71
CA VAL A 308 -18.44 3.95 -0.32
C VAL A 308 -18.60 2.66 0.50
N ALA A 309 -19.73 1.97 0.34
CA ALA A 309 -19.98 0.73 1.09
C ALA A 309 -19.04 -0.43 0.68
N PRO A 310 -18.84 -0.77 -0.61
CA PRO A 310 -17.87 -1.80 -0.98
C PRO A 310 -16.43 -1.38 -0.67
N ALA A 311 -16.05 -0.10 -0.79
CA ALA A 311 -14.73 0.38 -0.37
C ALA A 311 -14.52 0.16 1.14
N THR A 312 -15.53 0.43 1.95
CA THR A 312 -15.50 0.15 3.40
C THR A 312 -15.25 -1.33 3.67
N ARG A 313 -15.96 -2.24 3.00
CA ARG A 313 -15.76 -3.69 3.17
C ARG A 313 -14.35 -4.14 2.77
N LEU A 314 -13.81 -3.60 1.67
CA LEU A 314 -12.44 -3.93 1.25
C LEU A 314 -11.40 -3.45 2.28
N LEU A 315 -11.55 -2.23 2.80
CA LEU A 315 -10.67 -1.70 3.86
C LEU A 315 -10.77 -2.51 5.16
N ASP A 316 -11.97 -3.01 5.51
CA ASP A 316 -12.17 -3.91 6.66
C ASP A 316 -11.42 -5.24 6.46
N ARG A 317 -11.49 -5.84 5.25
CA ARG A 317 -10.75 -7.07 4.91
C ARG A 317 -9.24 -6.89 4.98
N LEU A 318 -8.74 -5.71 4.63
CA LEU A 318 -7.32 -5.37 4.70
C LEU A 318 -6.90 -4.87 6.09
N ASN A 319 -7.85 -4.69 7.02
CA ASN A 319 -7.63 -4.11 8.35
C ASN A 319 -6.93 -2.74 8.30
N VAL A 320 -7.28 -1.89 7.32
CA VAL A 320 -6.68 -0.57 7.14
C VAL A 320 -7.53 0.50 7.80
N GLN A 321 -6.96 1.19 8.79
CA GLN A 321 -7.57 2.34 9.49
C GLN A 321 -6.67 3.57 9.35
N SER A 322 -5.50 3.54 10.00
CA SER A 322 -4.53 4.63 9.97
C SER A 322 -3.11 4.11 9.73
N LEU A 323 -2.28 4.94 9.12
CA LEU A 323 -0.85 4.68 8.93
C LEU A 323 -0.06 5.91 9.38
N ASP A 324 0.90 5.70 10.27
CA ASP A 324 1.77 6.76 10.80
C ASP A 324 0.97 7.98 11.35
N GLY A 325 -0.19 7.71 11.98
CA GLY A 325 -1.09 8.73 12.52
C GLY A 325 -2.06 9.38 11.51
N TYR A 326 -1.95 9.06 10.23
CA TYR A 326 -2.85 9.56 9.19
C TYR A 326 -4.07 8.63 9.04
N ASP A 327 -5.28 9.19 9.04
CA ASP A 327 -6.54 8.46 8.87
C ASP A 327 -6.74 8.09 7.39
N VAL A 328 -6.13 6.97 6.99
CA VAL A 328 -6.18 6.45 5.61
C VAL A 328 -7.62 6.10 5.22
N ARG A 329 -8.37 5.47 6.12
CA ARG A 329 -9.76 5.04 5.86
C ARG A 329 -10.65 6.22 5.49
N ARG A 330 -10.65 7.27 6.31
CA ARG A 330 -11.43 8.49 6.03
C ARG A 330 -11.03 9.11 4.69
N ALA A 331 -9.74 9.18 4.42
CA ALA A 331 -9.21 9.76 3.18
C ALA A 331 -9.68 8.96 1.96
N VAL A 332 -9.56 7.62 1.97
CA VAL A 332 -10.01 6.75 0.87
C VAL A 332 -11.51 6.93 0.61
N LEU A 333 -12.33 6.87 1.65
CA LEU A 333 -13.79 7.02 1.49
C LEU A 333 -14.17 8.41 0.97
N GLY A 334 -13.43 9.46 1.40
CA GLY A 334 -13.57 10.81 0.86
C GLY A 334 -13.21 10.90 -0.63
N LEU A 335 -12.11 10.26 -1.05
CA LEU A 335 -11.72 10.19 -2.45
C LEU A 335 -12.77 9.47 -3.30
N VAL A 336 -13.23 8.30 -2.87
CA VAL A 336 -14.28 7.51 -3.56
C VAL A 336 -15.56 8.33 -3.71
N ALA A 337 -16.05 8.95 -2.63
CA ALA A 337 -17.32 9.70 -2.66
C ALA A 337 -17.27 10.99 -3.47
N HIS A 338 -16.07 11.51 -3.80
CA HIS A 338 -15.97 12.85 -4.38
C HIS A 338 -15.06 12.94 -5.62
N HIS A 339 -14.58 11.82 -6.17
CA HIS A 339 -13.60 11.83 -7.28
C HIS A 339 -14.06 12.58 -8.54
N LEU A 340 -15.36 12.63 -8.82
CA LEU A 340 -15.90 13.39 -9.96
C LEU A 340 -16.05 14.90 -9.69
N LYS A 341 -15.93 15.38 -8.44
CA LYS A 341 -16.16 16.78 -8.10
C LYS A 341 -15.26 17.77 -8.85
N PRO A 342 -13.95 17.52 -9.05
CA PRO A 342 -13.12 18.44 -9.80
C PRO A 342 -13.65 18.72 -11.22
N SER A 343 -14.01 17.69 -11.96
CA SER A 343 -14.61 17.82 -13.29
C SER A 343 -16.01 18.43 -13.25
N ALA A 344 -16.84 18.02 -12.30
CA ALA A 344 -18.19 18.52 -12.15
C ALA A 344 -18.20 20.04 -11.83
N PHE A 345 -17.31 20.48 -10.93
CA PHE A 345 -17.20 21.91 -10.58
C PHE A 345 -16.78 22.77 -11.76
N LYS A 346 -15.84 22.30 -12.58
CA LYS A 346 -15.40 23.02 -13.78
C LYS A 346 -16.47 23.10 -14.86
N LYS A 347 -17.27 22.03 -15.02
CA LYS A 347 -18.31 21.91 -16.06
C LYS A 347 -19.67 22.47 -15.63
N ALA A 348 -19.80 22.96 -14.38
CA ALA A 348 -21.06 23.52 -13.91
C ALA A 348 -21.52 24.70 -14.75
N ALA A 349 -22.82 24.75 -15.08
CA ALA A 349 -23.40 25.80 -15.92
C ALA A 349 -23.31 27.20 -15.25
N THR A 350 -23.29 27.23 -13.91
CA THR A 350 -23.04 28.45 -13.12
C THR A 350 -21.75 28.25 -12.32
N PRO A 351 -20.93 29.30 -12.15
CA PRO A 351 -19.69 29.21 -11.35
C PRO A 351 -19.97 28.68 -9.95
N VAL A 352 -19.24 27.65 -9.55
CA VAL A 352 -19.35 27.07 -8.22
C VAL A 352 -18.84 28.05 -7.18
N SER A 353 -19.61 28.26 -6.10
CA SER A 353 -19.27 29.21 -5.03
C SER A 353 -18.05 28.78 -4.23
N ASP A 354 -17.36 29.74 -3.61
CA ASP A 354 -16.26 29.49 -2.69
C ASP A 354 -16.69 28.64 -1.49
N GLY A 355 -17.93 28.82 -1.02
CA GLY A 355 -18.51 28.02 0.03
C GLY A 355 -18.60 26.54 -0.32
N ALA A 356 -18.82 26.19 -1.59
CA ALA A 356 -18.85 24.80 -2.03
C ALA A 356 -17.46 24.14 -1.91
N PHE A 357 -16.38 24.85 -2.26
CA PHE A 357 -15.00 24.37 -2.05
C PHE A 357 -14.69 24.19 -0.57
N ARG A 358 -15.03 25.18 0.27
CA ARG A 358 -14.83 25.08 1.73
C ARG A 358 -15.60 23.93 2.36
N ARG A 359 -16.85 23.68 1.93
CA ARG A 359 -17.65 22.51 2.38
C ARG A 359 -17.07 21.19 1.89
N LEU A 360 -16.53 21.14 0.69
CA LEU A 360 -15.88 19.91 0.20
C LEU A 360 -14.59 19.62 0.98
N ALA A 361 -13.82 20.65 1.34
CA ALA A 361 -12.61 20.52 2.15
C ALA A 361 -12.85 20.00 3.59
N GLN A 362 -14.10 20.01 4.09
CA GLN A 362 -14.46 19.32 5.35
C GLN A 362 -14.47 17.79 5.18
N LYS A 363 -14.68 17.30 3.96
CA LYS A 363 -14.96 15.90 3.67
C LYS A 363 -13.74 15.18 3.11
N VAL A 364 -12.88 15.90 2.39
CA VAL A 364 -11.71 15.33 1.70
C VAL A 364 -10.63 16.40 1.53
N ASP A 365 -9.36 16.01 1.56
CA ASP A 365 -8.23 16.83 1.17
C ASP A 365 -8.34 17.16 -0.32
N LEU A 366 -8.43 18.44 -0.68
CA LEU A 366 -8.69 18.86 -2.06
C LEU A 366 -7.46 18.74 -2.96
N GLU A 367 -6.24 18.84 -2.41
CA GLU A 367 -5.03 18.58 -3.17
C GLU A 367 -4.93 17.09 -3.53
N LEU A 368 -5.14 16.21 -2.55
CA LEU A 368 -5.13 14.77 -2.78
C LEU A 368 -6.25 14.36 -3.76
N LEU A 369 -7.44 14.97 -3.63
CA LEU A 369 -8.55 14.75 -4.54
C LEU A 369 -8.25 15.18 -5.97
N ALA A 370 -7.66 16.37 -6.17
CA ALA A 370 -7.28 16.86 -7.50
C ALA A 370 -6.22 15.96 -8.14
N ARG A 371 -5.20 15.58 -7.37
CA ARG A 371 -4.12 14.67 -7.78
C ARG A 371 -4.67 13.30 -8.18
N PHE A 372 -5.58 12.75 -7.37
CA PHE A 372 -6.25 11.50 -7.66
C PHE A 372 -7.15 11.59 -8.90
N ALA A 373 -8.04 12.59 -9.00
CA ALA A 373 -8.91 12.77 -10.17
C ALA A 373 -8.11 13.00 -11.46
N LYS A 374 -6.89 13.56 -11.38
CA LYS A 374 -5.97 13.67 -12.49
C LYS A 374 -5.42 12.30 -12.92
N ALA A 375 -5.15 11.40 -11.95
CA ALA A 375 -4.76 10.03 -12.23
C ALA A 375 -5.90 9.25 -12.90
N ASP A 376 -7.13 9.39 -12.44
CA ASP A 376 -8.33 8.81 -13.06
C ASP A 376 -8.50 9.30 -14.50
N CYS A 377 -8.42 10.61 -14.73
CA CYS A 377 -8.50 11.20 -16.06
C CYS A 377 -7.44 10.64 -17.04
N HIS A 378 -6.18 10.50 -16.58
CA HIS A 378 -5.09 9.92 -17.36
C HIS A 378 -5.10 8.38 -17.40
N GLY A 379 -5.92 7.74 -16.61
CA GLY A 379 -6.12 6.29 -16.60
C GLY A 379 -6.99 5.79 -17.75
N ARG A 380 -7.35 6.63 -18.70
CA ARG A 380 -8.13 6.29 -19.90
C ARG A 380 -7.25 6.21 -21.13
N THR A 381 -7.58 5.32 -22.05
CA THR A 381 -6.90 5.25 -23.35
C THR A 381 -7.39 6.36 -24.26
N GLY A 382 -6.49 7.17 -24.77
CA GLY A 382 -6.81 8.31 -25.64
C GLY A 382 -6.34 9.65 -25.07
N THR A 383 -6.73 10.74 -25.73
CA THR A 383 -6.38 12.10 -25.33
C THR A 383 -7.59 12.78 -24.71
N PHE A 384 -7.57 12.96 -23.40
CA PHE A 384 -8.63 13.67 -22.66
C PHE A 384 -8.07 14.94 -22.03
N ASP A 385 -8.92 15.98 -22.00
CA ASP A 385 -8.59 17.22 -21.30
C ASP A 385 -8.73 17.03 -19.77
N CYS A 386 -7.60 17.01 -19.08
CA CYS A 386 -7.52 16.88 -17.63
C CYS A 386 -7.24 18.22 -16.93
N SER A 387 -7.36 19.36 -17.61
CA SER A 387 -7.12 20.71 -17.08
C SER A 387 -8.09 21.11 -15.96
N ALA A 388 -9.25 20.44 -15.90
CA ALA A 388 -10.23 20.69 -14.83
C ALA A 388 -9.65 20.45 -13.42
N MET A 389 -8.73 19.49 -13.28
CA MET A 389 -8.10 19.16 -12.00
C MET A 389 -7.09 20.22 -11.58
N ASP A 390 -6.34 20.78 -12.53
CA ASP A 390 -5.41 21.87 -12.26
C ASP A 390 -6.17 23.14 -11.86
N TRP A 391 -7.20 23.50 -12.63
CA TRP A 391 -8.08 24.61 -12.26
C TRP A 391 -8.72 24.45 -10.87
N PHE A 392 -9.18 23.23 -10.54
CA PHE A 392 -9.78 22.94 -9.25
C PHE A 392 -8.78 23.14 -8.11
N LEU A 393 -7.55 22.66 -8.26
CA LEU A 393 -6.50 22.79 -7.27
C LEU A 393 -6.07 24.26 -7.12
N ASP A 394 -5.89 24.99 -8.21
CA ASP A 394 -5.56 26.41 -8.19
C ASP A 394 -6.62 27.22 -7.42
N ARG A 395 -7.91 26.88 -7.63
CA ARG A 395 -8.99 27.52 -6.89
C ARG A 395 -8.97 27.15 -5.41
N ALA A 396 -8.74 25.89 -5.05
CA ALA A 396 -8.63 25.45 -3.67
C ALA A 396 -7.50 26.17 -2.94
N ARG A 397 -6.32 26.32 -3.59
CA ARG A 397 -5.16 27.04 -3.07
C ARG A 397 -5.43 28.54 -2.91
N ALA A 398 -6.07 29.17 -3.89
CA ALA A 398 -6.46 30.58 -3.81
C ALA A 398 -7.44 30.86 -2.64
N LEU A 399 -8.18 29.85 -2.20
CA LEU A 399 -9.08 29.91 -1.05
C LEU A 399 -8.43 29.45 0.27
N GLY A 400 -7.19 28.93 0.23
CA GLY A 400 -6.48 28.36 1.39
C GLY A 400 -7.17 27.14 2.00
N VAL A 401 -7.75 26.28 1.14
CA VAL A 401 -8.55 25.11 1.58
C VAL A 401 -8.08 23.80 0.90
N GLU A 402 -6.89 23.81 0.35
CA GLU A 402 -6.34 22.65 -0.35
C GLU A 402 -6.22 21.41 0.55
N HIS A 403 -5.91 21.59 1.83
CA HIS A 403 -5.74 20.49 2.79
C HIS A 403 -6.86 20.36 3.82
N ALA A 404 -7.53 21.45 4.17
CA ALA A 404 -8.58 21.45 5.17
C ALA A 404 -9.54 22.63 5.00
N ALA A 405 -10.76 22.46 5.48
CA ALA A 405 -11.66 23.59 5.62
C ALA A 405 -11.16 24.61 6.67
N PRO A 406 -11.53 25.89 6.56
CA PRO A 406 -11.14 26.88 7.56
C PRO A 406 -11.68 26.49 8.95
N ALA A 407 -10.86 26.70 9.97
CA ALA A 407 -11.27 26.42 11.35
C ALA A 407 -12.49 27.29 11.76
N PRO A 408 -13.43 26.75 12.55
CA PRO A 408 -14.57 27.52 13.05
C PRO A 408 -14.09 28.73 13.86
N LEU A 409 -14.58 29.93 13.51
CA LEU A 409 -14.30 31.16 14.23
C LEU A 409 -15.06 31.18 15.57
N VAL A 410 -16.32 30.77 15.56
CA VAL A 410 -17.15 30.67 16.76
C VAL A 410 -17.12 29.27 17.32
N MET A 411 -16.78 29.15 18.59
CA MET A 411 -16.66 27.89 19.32
C MET A 411 -17.66 27.84 20.48
N GLY A 412 -17.90 26.65 21.05
CA GLY A 412 -18.82 26.46 22.16
C GLY A 412 -18.58 27.37 23.36
N ARG A 413 -17.31 27.69 23.71
CA ARG A 413 -16.95 28.62 24.76
C ARG A 413 -17.55 30.01 24.56
N HIS A 414 -17.58 30.50 23.34
CA HIS A 414 -18.14 31.81 23.01
C HIS A 414 -19.68 31.83 23.19
N LEU A 415 -20.37 30.73 22.90
CA LEU A 415 -21.79 30.61 23.12
C LEU A 415 -22.14 30.50 24.62
N ILE A 416 -21.28 29.87 25.43
CA ILE A 416 -21.42 29.82 26.89
C ILE A 416 -21.36 31.24 27.47
N GLU A 417 -20.43 32.07 27.01
CA GLU A 417 -20.32 33.49 27.40
C GLU A 417 -21.59 34.31 27.03
N LEU A 418 -22.31 33.91 25.98
CA LEU A 418 -23.58 34.47 25.58
C LEU A 418 -24.80 33.85 26.34
N GLY A 419 -24.55 32.97 27.33
CA GLY A 419 -25.59 32.36 28.15
C GLY A 419 -26.26 31.12 27.52
N VAL A 420 -25.74 30.60 26.40
CA VAL A 420 -26.27 29.37 25.76
C VAL A 420 -25.76 28.15 26.53
N ARG A 421 -26.71 27.34 27.03
CA ARG A 421 -26.35 26.10 27.74
C ARG A 421 -25.84 25.03 26.79
N PRO A 422 -24.81 24.23 27.19
CA PRO A 422 -24.37 23.06 26.43
C PRO A 422 -25.53 22.11 26.13
N GLY A 423 -25.61 21.67 24.87
CA GLY A 423 -26.69 20.75 24.43
C GLY A 423 -26.92 20.80 22.91
N PRO A 424 -27.91 20.09 22.39
CA PRO A 424 -28.21 20.01 20.96
C PRO A 424 -28.39 21.38 20.30
N ARG A 425 -29.08 22.32 20.98
CA ARG A 425 -29.29 23.70 20.49
C ARG A 425 -27.97 24.43 20.23
N MET A 426 -26.98 24.29 21.14
CA MET A 426 -25.68 24.87 20.94
C MET A 426 -24.99 24.30 19.68
N GLY A 427 -25.10 22.99 19.46
CA GLY A 427 -24.59 22.32 18.26
C GLY A 427 -25.21 22.87 16.96
N GLU A 428 -26.52 23.08 16.96
CA GLU A 428 -27.27 23.66 15.84
C GLU A 428 -26.84 25.10 15.54
N LEU A 429 -26.71 25.94 16.55
CA LEU A 429 -26.22 27.32 16.40
C LEU A 429 -24.79 27.35 15.83
N LEU A 430 -23.88 26.54 16.40
CA LEU A 430 -22.50 26.45 15.91
C LEU A 430 -22.46 26.01 14.46
N LYS A 431 -23.26 25.01 14.07
CA LYS A 431 -23.36 24.55 12.69
C LYS A 431 -23.86 25.65 11.77
N ARG A 432 -24.95 26.33 12.10
CA ARG A 432 -25.52 27.43 11.28
C ARG A 432 -24.54 28.60 11.10
N VAL A 433 -23.82 28.97 12.16
CA VAL A 433 -22.80 30.03 12.09
C VAL A 433 -21.61 29.59 11.25
N TYR A 434 -21.19 28.34 11.40
CA TYR A 434 -20.09 27.80 10.59
C TYR A 434 -20.47 27.68 9.11
N ASP A 435 -21.71 27.29 8.77
CA ASP A 435 -22.19 27.30 7.39
C ASP A 435 -22.12 28.71 6.77
N LYS A 436 -22.50 29.76 7.53
CA LYS A 436 -22.35 31.15 7.10
C LYS A 436 -20.89 31.58 6.93
N GLN A 437 -20.00 31.12 7.81
CA GLN A 437 -18.55 31.33 7.65
C GLN A 437 -18.04 30.67 6.36
N LEU A 438 -18.45 29.44 6.07
CA LEU A 438 -18.07 28.75 4.85
C LEU A 438 -18.56 29.48 3.59
N ASP A 439 -19.72 30.10 3.63
CA ASP A 439 -20.24 30.95 2.54
C ASP A 439 -19.57 32.32 2.46
N GLY A 440 -18.73 32.68 3.44
CA GLY A 440 -17.99 33.93 3.47
C GLY A 440 -18.80 35.13 3.98
N GLU A 441 -20.00 34.88 4.53
CA GLU A 441 -20.83 35.89 5.18
C GLU A 441 -20.24 36.32 6.54
N ILE A 442 -19.51 35.42 7.21
CA ILE A 442 -18.82 35.64 8.49
C ILE A 442 -17.33 35.47 8.27
N ARG A 443 -16.55 36.52 8.62
CA ARG A 443 -15.09 36.57 8.45
C ARG A 443 -14.34 36.80 9.73
N THR A 444 -15.06 37.23 10.80
CA THR A 444 -14.49 37.53 12.13
C THR A 444 -15.32 36.87 13.22
N VAL A 445 -14.71 36.70 14.40
CA VAL A 445 -15.40 36.18 15.59
C VAL A 445 -16.59 37.12 15.97
N ASP A 446 -16.41 38.43 15.90
CA ASP A 446 -17.44 39.40 16.27
C ASP A 446 -18.64 39.37 15.36
N GLU A 447 -18.46 39.20 14.03
CA GLU A 447 -19.53 38.99 13.08
C GLU A 447 -20.28 37.69 13.39
N GLY A 448 -19.55 36.62 13.74
CA GLY A 448 -20.14 35.36 14.13
C GLY A 448 -20.96 35.42 15.41
N LEU A 449 -20.47 36.14 16.43
CA LEU A 449 -21.20 36.36 17.68
C LEU A 449 -22.47 37.22 17.48
N SER A 450 -22.37 38.23 16.60
CA SER A 450 -23.51 39.05 16.21
C SER A 450 -24.61 38.20 15.51
N ALA A 451 -24.18 37.31 14.60
CA ALA A 451 -25.11 36.38 13.95
C ALA A 451 -25.77 35.41 14.94
N VAL A 452 -25.02 34.90 15.95
CA VAL A 452 -25.62 34.07 17.03
C VAL A 452 -26.66 34.83 17.80
N LYS A 453 -26.39 36.08 18.21
CA LYS A 453 -27.36 36.92 18.95
C LYS A 453 -28.67 37.10 18.17
N GLN A 454 -28.57 37.45 16.88
CA GLN A 454 -29.73 37.58 15.99
C GLN A 454 -30.54 36.27 15.87
N MET A 455 -29.86 35.10 15.80
CA MET A 455 -30.53 33.81 15.77
C MET A 455 -31.29 33.54 17.08
N LEU A 456 -30.69 33.88 18.22
CA LEU A 456 -31.32 33.72 19.53
C LEU A 456 -32.56 34.64 19.70
N GLU A 457 -32.48 35.89 19.23
CA GLU A 457 -33.58 36.85 19.26
C GLU A 457 -34.76 36.43 18.35
N SER A 458 -34.49 35.80 17.21
CA SER A 458 -35.50 35.36 16.26
C SER A 458 -36.24 34.08 16.68
N GLU A 459 -35.74 33.38 17.67
CA GLU A 459 -36.34 32.14 18.22
C GLU A 459 -37.17 32.40 19.52
N THR A 460 -37.12 33.66 20.03
CA THR A 460 -37.91 34.13 21.19
C THR A 460 -39.19 34.77 20.72
#